data_a573d7c3346ffd8a49dc81bd09cb9712
#
_entry.id   a573d7c3346ffd8a49dc81bd09cb9712
#
_cell.length_a   1.000
_cell.length_b   1.000
_cell.length_c   1.000
_cell.angle_alpha   90.00
_cell.angle_beta   90.00
_cell.angle_gamma   90.00
#
_symmetry.space_group_name_H-M   'P 1'
#
loop_
_entity.id
_entity.type
_entity.pdbx_description
1 polymer ?
#
loop_
_entity_poly.entity_id
_entity_poly.type
_entity_poly.pdbx_seq_one_letter_code
_entity_poly.pdbx_strand_id
1 'polypeptide(L)'
;MNKKWKLKQNDENRISDISKKFNLTYIVAQKLAEKDLTDKEIEIFLNPTRKDFHNPFKLPDMEVAVNRILKAVEHKEKIVIYGDYDADGITSTTILKRFFGDRGIEVGTYIPNRLDEGYGLNEEAIREIASEGYNLMITVDCGITAINEVELAKSLGIDVIITDHHEVPEELPKATAVVDAKRKDNEYPFNGLAGCGVAFKLTQALSIKLNLNENEWLKYIDIACIGTISDIVPLIDENRVIAKLGLMLVAVTKNIGLKTLISMIGVKKIDSTFVSFGISPRINACGRMGHQEDALNLFLTNDPIEARNLAIKLEEYNRQRQEIEKNIYNEALELISKEKDEPCIVLGKEGWHHGVIGIVSSKVTDITYKPSILVCFEGENSKGSGRSIQGFDLHEAVYNCKDYLTACGGHSMAIGLSLKTKNFEPFKKAIIEYAKTKNIENLEPELLIDEEINSSDISISGIDKISLLEPFGESNSMPIVLYKNLKIISIRTLSEGKHLKLVLIDGNNYIDAIGFSMGDLAEKYQIGDKVDIVGNISVNRYKDLENVQITLKDMRTSI
;
A
#
# COMPACT_ATOMS: atom_id res chain seq x y z
N MET A 1 -16.32 11.38 15.65
CA MET A 1 -16.55 10.07 16.29
C MET A 1 -15.63 9.96 17.50
N ASN A 2 -16.14 9.55 18.67
CA ASN A 2 -15.29 9.34 19.84
C ASN A 2 -14.53 8.02 19.67
N LYS A 3 -13.20 8.06 19.77
CA LYS A 3 -12.36 6.86 19.75
C LYS A 3 -12.10 6.40 21.18
N LYS A 4 -12.10 5.09 21.40
CA LYS A 4 -11.67 4.53 22.67
C LYS A 4 -10.14 4.49 22.74
N TRP A 5 -9.55 5.30 23.61
CA TRP A 5 -8.11 5.33 23.81
C TRP A 5 -7.68 4.18 24.69
N LYS A 6 -6.66 3.45 24.25
CA LYS A 6 -6.14 2.28 24.96
C LYS A 6 -4.61 2.31 24.92
N LEU A 7 -4.00 2.42 26.10
CA LEU A 7 -2.57 2.25 26.26
C LEU A 7 -2.20 0.78 26.05
N LYS A 8 -1.12 0.55 25.31
CA LYS A 8 -0.56 -0.78 25.16
C LYS A 8 0.04 -1.27 26.48
N GLN A 9 0.01 -2.57 26.68
CA GLN A 9 0.77 -3.20 27.77
C GLN A 9 2.17 -3.50 27.27
N ASN A 10 3.19 -3.07 28.03
CA ASN A 10 4.57 -3.13 27.64
C ASN A 10 5.35 -4.15 28.48
N ASP A 11 6.32 -4.83 27.89
CA ASP A 11 7.35 -5.59 28.60
C ASP A 11 8.49 -4.65 28.99
N GLU A 12 8.39 -4.06 30.17
CA GLU A 12 9.36 -3.09 30.69
C GLU A 12 10.79 -3.65 30.77
N ASN A 13 10.96 -4.94 31.07
CA ASN A 13 12.26 -5.58 31.15
C ASN A 13 12.90 -5.61 29.75
N ARG A 14 12.14 -6.07 28.74
CA ARG A 14 12.62 -6.14 27.35
C ARG A 14 12.96 -4.75 26.81
N ILE A 15 12.10 -3.76 27.08
CA ILE A 15 12.34 -2.37 26.66
C ILE A 15 13.62 -1.81 27.29
N SER A 16 13.81 -2.01 28.62
CA SER A 16 15.02 -1.57 29.33
C SER A 16 16.28 -2.21 28.77
N ASP A 17 16.24 -3.51 28.47
CA ASP A 17 17.37 -4.24 27.90
C ASP A 17 17.76 -3.72 26.53
N ILE A 18 16.77 -3.55 25.62
CA ILE A 18 16.99 -2.99 24.28
C ILE A 18 17.53 -1.55 24.39
N SER A 19 16.89 -0.71 25.22
CA SER A 19 17.29 0.68 25.42
C SER A 19 18.75 0.81 25.83
N LYS A 20 19.19 0.01 26.82
CA LYS A 20 20.58 0.02 27.33
C LYS A 20 21.55 -0.54 26.29
N LYS A 21 21.21 -1.68 25.68
CA LYS A 21 22.09 -2.38 24.75
C LYS A 21 22.39 -1.58 23.50
N PHE A 22 21.35 -0.93 22.94
CA PHE A 22 21.45 -0.19 21.68
C PHE A 22 21.51 1.33 21.86
N ASN A 23 21.59 1.83 23.11
CA ASN A 23 21.59 3.27 23.43
C ASN A 23 20.43 4.04 22.77
N LEU A 24 19.21 3.50 22.93
CA LEU A 24 17.98 4.04 22.35
C LEU A 24 17.13 4.73 23.42
N THR A 25 16.23 5.64 22.96
CA THR A 25 15.20 6.19 23.84
C THR A 25 14.14 5.12 24.13
N TYR A 26 13.40 5.29 25.24
CA TYR A 26 12.36 4.36 25.67
C TYR A 26 11.38 4.06 24.53
N ILE A 27 10.82 5.08 23.88
CA ILE A 27 9.83 4.92 22.81
C ILE A 27 10.36 4.16 21.59
N VAL A 28 11.65 4.33 21.24
CA VAL A 28 12.29 3.58 20.15
C VAL A 28 12.50 2.12 20.56
N ALA A 29 12.97 1.88 21.78
CA ALA A 29 13.15 0.54 22.32
C ALA A 29 11.82 -0.21 22.45
N GLN A 30 10.75 0.46 22.88
CA GLN A 30 9.39 -0.07 22.93
C GLN A 30 8.90 -0.56 21.57
N LYS A 31 9.03 0.28 20.52
CA LYS A 31 8.64 -0.11 19.16
C LYS A 31 9.41 -1.31 18.62
N LEU A 32 10.65 -1.51 19.07
CA LEU A 32 11.45 -2.69 18.72
C LEU A 32 11.06 -3.91 19.56
N ALA A 33 10.73 -3.72 20.86
CA ALA A 33 10.27 -4.80 21.72
C ALA A 33 8.95 -5.42 21.24
N GLU A 34 8.04 -4.60 20.67
CA GLU A 34 6.78 -5.08 20.11
C GLU A 34 6.94 -6.04 18.91
N LYS A 35 8.12 -6.07 18.29
CA LYS A 35 8.37 -6.87 17.08
C LYS A 35 8.97 -8.25 17.37
N ASP A 36 9.21 -8.57 18.64
CA ASP A 36 9.82 -9.84 19.09
C ASP A 36 11.13 -10.22 18.35
N LEU A 37 11.93 -9.20 18.00
CA LEU A 37 13.18 -9.38 17.26
C LEU A 37 14.30 -9.84 18.20
N THR A 38 15.18 -10.71 17.71
CA THR A 38 16.47 -10.99 18.34
C THR A 38 17.40 -9.77 18.25
N ASP A 39 18.44 -9.74 19.05
CA ASP A 39 19.40 -8.64 19.03
C ASP A 39 20.04 -8.42 17.65
N LYS A 40 20.35 -9.51 16.93
CA LYS A 40 20.88 -9.44 15.57
C LYS A 40 19.86 -8.85 14.58
N GLU A 41 18.60 -9.22 14.71
CA GLU A 41 17.53 -8.67 13.87
C GLU A 41 17.26 -7.20 14.18
N ILE A 42 17.42 -6.77 15.45
CA ILE A 42 17.37 -5.35 15.81
C ILE A 42 18.51 -4.57 15.13
N GLU A 43 19.74 -5.11 15.11
CA GLU A 43 20.86 -4.48 14.38
C GLU A 43 20.55 -4.31 12.90
N ILE A 44 20.03 -5.36 12.25
CA ILE A 44 19.62 -5.34 10.85
C ILE A 44 18.46 -4.34 10.66
N PHE A 45 17.46 -4.37 11.54
CA PHE A 45 16.32 -3.46 11.47
C PHE A 45 16.75 -1.98 11.50
N LEU A 46 17.67 -1.65 12.39
CA LEU A 46 18.19 -0.29 12.53
C LEU A 46 19.09 0.11 11.36
N ASN A 47 19.98 -0.79 10.92
CA ASN A 47 21.00 -0.52 9.92
C ASN A 47 21.12 -1.63 8.86
N PRO A 48 20.07 -1.86 8.05
CA PRO A 48 20.11 -2.89 7.03
C PRO A 48 21.15 -2.59 5.97
N THR A 49 21.76 -3.64 5.45
CA THR A 49 22.79 -3.59 4.41
C THR A 49 22.43 -4.53 3.26
N ARG A 50 23.14 -4.43 2.15
CA ARG A 50 22.98 -5.36 1.03
C ARG A 50 23.27 -6.83 1.36
N LYS A 51 23.92 -7.13 2.47
CA LYS A 51 24.23 -8.50 2.93
C LYS A 51 23.04 -9.15 3.64
N ASP A 52 22.02 -8.37 3.95
CA ASP A 52 20.85 -8.83 4.70
C ASP A 52 19.73 -9.31 3.76
N PHE A 53 19.99 -9.34 2.44
CA PHE A 53 19.11 -10.01 1.48
C PHE A 53 19.24 -11.53 1.60
N HIS A 54 18.10 -12.21 1.64
CA HIS A 54 18.06 -13.66 1.66
C HIS A 54 18.49 -14.27 0.31
N ASN A 55 18.91 -15.53 0.34
CA ASN A 55 19.24 -16.27 -0.87
C ASN A 55 17.97 -16.49 -1.73
N PRO A 56 17.90 -15.96 -2.98
CA PRO A 56 16.71 -16.04 -3.80
C PRO A 56 16.34 -17.48 -4.19
N PHE A 57 17.30 -18.40 -4.23
CA PHE A 57 17.06 -19.81 -4.57
C PHE A 57 16.35 -20.61 -3.46
N LYS A 58 16.05 -19.99 -2.31
CA LYS A 58 15.15 -20.57 -1.31
C LYS A 58 13.68 -20.34 -1.63
N LEU A 59 13.35 -19.42 -2.53
CA LEU A 59 11.98 -19.28 -3.05
C LEU A 59 11.61 -20.52 -3.85
N PRO A 60 10.41 -21.08 -3.68
CA PRO A 60 9.96 -22.24 -4.43
C PRO A 60 10.10 -22.01 -5.93
N ASP A 61 10.50 -23.04 -6.66
CA ASP A 61 10.68 -23.05 -8.12
C ASP A 61 11.61 -21.95 -8.70
N MET A 62 12.30 -21.15 -7.89
CA MET A 62 13.18 -20.07 -8.38
C MET A 62 14.28 -20.64 -9.31
N GLU A 63 14.87 -21.76 -8.98
CA GLU A 63 15.89 -22.36 -9.84
C GLU A 63 15.31 -22.88 -11.17
N VAL A 64 14.11 -23.43 -11.16
CA VAL A 64 13.38 -23.87 -12.36
C VAL A 64 13.06 -22.67 -13.25
N ALA A 65 12.55 -21.58 -12.65
CA ALA A 65 12.26 -20.33 -13.34
C ALA A 65 13.51 -19.76 -14.03
N VAL A 66 14.61 -19.64 -13.29
CA VAL A 66 15.90 -19.13 -13.81
C VAL A 66 16.40 -19.99 -14.98
N ASN A 67 16.42 -21.32 -14.82
CA ASN A 67 16.89 -22.22 -15.87
C ASN A 67 16.01 -22.15 -17.13
N ARG A 68 14.67 -22.03 -16.98
CA ARG A 68 13.75 -21.86 -18.13
C ARG A 68 13.96 -20.54 -18.85
N ILE A 69 14.16 -19.44 -18.10
CA ILE A 69 14.47 -18.12 -18.69
C ILE A 69 15.79 -18.16 -19.46
N LEU A 70 16.85 -18.70 -18.87
CA LEU A 70 18.16 -18.80 -19.54
C LEU A 70 18.09 -19.64 -20.81
N LYS A 71 17.32 -20.73 -20.80
CA LYS A 71 17.05 -21.54 -21.99
C LYS A 71 16.34 -20.72 -23.07
N ALA A 72 15.33 -19.92 -22.71
CA ALA A 72 14.64 -19.06 -23.67
C ALA A 72 15.59 -18.04 -24.32
N VAL A 73 16.45 -17.43 -23.50
CA VAL A 73 17.46 -16.47 -23.99
C VAL A 73 18.46 -17.16 -24.95
N GLU A 74 18.96 -18.34 -24.58
CA GLU A 74 19.91 -19.10 -25.41
C GLU A 74 19.30 -19.47 -26.77
N HIS A 75 18.03 -19.90 -26.78
CA HIS A 75 17.32 -20.28 -28.01
C HIS A 75 16.66 -19.12 -28.74
N LYS A 76 16.82 -17.88 -28.24
CA LYS A 76 16.19 -16.67 -28.79
C LYS A 76 14.66 -16.78 -28.90
N GLU A 77 14.05 -17.45 -27.93
CA GLU A 77 12.60 -17.51 -27.81
C GLU A 77 12.02 -16.12 -27.49
N LYS A 78 10.84 -15.82 -28.01
CA LYS A 78 10.14 -14.59 -27.63
C LYS A 78 9.60 -14.69 -26.22
N ILE A 79 9.95 -13.73 -25.38
CA ILE A 79 9.55 -13.63 -23.97
C ILE A 79 8.62 -12.45 -23.79
N VAL A 80 7.50 -12.62 -23.09
CA VAL A 80 6.61 -11.55 -22.65
C VAL A 80 6.55 -11.49 -21.12
N ILE A 81 6.54 -10.30 -20.56
CA ILE A 81 6.27 -10.02 -19.15
C ILE A 81 4.82 -9.59 -19.05
N TYR A 82 4.02 -10.35 -18.31
CA TYR A 82 2.61 -10.04 -18.04
C TYR A 82 2.47 -9.49 -16.63
N GLY A 83 2.18 -8.21 -16.48
CA GLY A 83 2.10 -7.52 -15.18
C GLY A 83 0.68 -7.14 -14.77
N ASP A 84 0.52 -6.65 -13.53
CA ASP A 84 -0.69 -5.96 -13.11
C ASP A 84 -0.61 -4.45 -13.39
N TYR A 85 -1.75 -3.77 -13.35
CA TYR A 85 -1.94 -2.35 -13.71
C TYR A 85 -1.68 -1.37 -12.58
N ASP A 86 -1.44 -1.82 -11.37
CA ASP A 86 -1.15 -0.95 -10.22
C ASP A 86 0.35 -0.66 -10.06
N ALA A 87 0.71 0.06 -9.00
CA ALA A 87 2.09 0.47 -8.79
C ALA A 87 3.03 -0.72 -8.55
N ASP A 88 2.57 -1.81 -7.94
CA ASP A 88 3.38 -3.01 -7.74
C ASP A 88 3.60 -3.76 -9.04
N GLY A 89 2.55 -4.02 -9.83
CA GLY A 89 2.66 -4.65 -11.14
C GLY A 89 3.49 -3.84 -12.14
N ILE A 90 3.29 -2.50 -12.19
CA ILE A 90 4.08 -1.59 -13.05
C ILE A 90 5.57 -1.61 -12.68
N THR A 91 5.89 -1.55 -11.39
CA THR A 91 7.29 -1.58 -10.94
C THR A 91 7.93 -2.95 -11.14
N SER A 92 7.18 -4.03 -10.92
CA SER A 92 7.59 -5.42 -11.20
C SER A 92 7.96 -5.60 -12.67
N THR A 93 7.06 -5.18 -13.56
CA THR A 93 7.28 -5.21 -15.03
C THR A 93 8.48 -4.37 -15.42
N THR A 94 8.61 -3.16 -14.85
CA THR A 94 9.76 -2.27 -15.10
C THR A 94 11.09 -2.93 -14.73
N ILE A 95 11.17 -3.56 -13.56
CA ILE A 95 12.39 -4.22 -13.07
C ILE A 95 12.86 -5.29 -14.07
N LEU A 96 11.97 -6.20 -14.47
CA LEU A 96 12.34 -7.26 -15.39
C LEU A 96 12.63 -6.73 -16.80
N LYS A 97 11.80 -5.83 -17.33
CA LYS A 97 12.00 -5.24 -18.67
C LYS A 97 13.36 -4.54 -18.77
N ARG A 98 13.72 -3.74 -17.74
CA ARG A 98 15.03 -3.09 -17.69
C ARG A 98 16.16 -4.09 -17.50
N PHE A 99 15.99 -5.11 -16.65
CA PHE A 99 17.01 -6.14 -16.43
C PHE A 99 17.38 -6.86 -17.73
N PHE A 100 16.40 -7.25 -18.54
CA PHE A 100 16.62 -7.86 -19.84
C PHE A 100 17.18 -6.86 -20.85
N GLY A 101 16.59 -5.66 -20.93
CA GLY A 101 17.02 -4.62 -21.85
C GLY A 101 18.49 -4.18 -21.65
N ASP A 102 18.95 -4.06 -20.39
CA ASP A 102 20.34 -3.74 -20.08
C ASP A 102 21.35 -4.81 -20.56
N ARG A 103 20.83 -5.99 -20.93
CA ARG A 103 21.60 -7.13 -21.48
C ARG A 103 21.37 -7.35 -22.97
N GLY A 104 20.66 -6.42 -23.61
CA GLY A 104 20.35 -6.53 -25.04
C GLY A 104 19.32 -7.63 -25.36
N ILE A 105 18.58 -8.11 -24.36
CA ILE A 105 17.52 -9.09 -24.53
C ILE A 105 16.20 -8.35 -24.70
N GLU A 106 15.60 -8.49 -25.87
CA GLU A 106 14.30 -7.90 -26.15
C GLU A 106 13.20 -8.79 -25.56
N VAL A 107 12.30 -8.20 -24.76
CA VAL A 107 11.13 -8.86 -24.18
C VAL A 107 9.90 -7.98 -24.39
N GLY A 108 8.75 -8.58 -24.68
CA GLY A 108 7.46 -7.88 -24.73
C GLY A 108 6.94 -7.55 -23.33
N THR A 109 5.94 -6.70 -23.25
CA THR A 109 5.19 -6.43 -22.03
C THR A 109 3.70 -6.41 -22.33
N TYR A 110 2.91 -6.94 -21.42
CA TYR A 110 1.46 -6.86 -21.45
C TYR A 110 0.94 -6.46 -20.07
N ILE A 111 0.10 -5.45 -20.02
CA ILE A 111 -0.56 -5.00 -18.79
C ILE A 111 -2.05 -4.88 -19.06
N PRO A 112 -2.91 -5.69 -18.42
CA PRO A 112 -4.33 -5.70 -18.70
C PRO A 112 -4.98 -4.36 -18.36
N ASN A 113 -5.99 -3.98 -19.13
CA ASN A 113 -6.78 -2.80 -18.84
C ASN A 113 -7.74 -3.10 -17.69
N ARG A 114 -7.57 -2.39 -16.56
CA ARG A 114 -8.41 -2.56 -15.38
C ARG A 114 -9.91 -2.41 -15.65
N LEU A 115 -10.28 -1.51 -16.56
CA LEU A 115 -11.68 -1.18 -16.82
C LEU A 115 -12.38 -2.24 -17.65
N ASP A 116 -11.68 -2.79 -18.65
CA ASP A 116 -12.24 -3.71 -19.64
C ASP A 116 -11.93 -5.18 -19.28
N GLU A 117 -10.69 -5.48 -18.91
CA GLU A 117 -10.19 -6.83 -18.71
C GLU A 117 -10.23 -7.29 -17.24
N GLY A 118 -10.14 -6.36 -16.28
CA GLY A 118 -10.12 -6.67 -14.86
C GLY A 118 -8.72 -7.00 -14.32
N TYR A 119 -8.65 -7.81 -13.26
CA TYR A 119 -7.42 -8.21 -12.59
C TYR A 119 -6.98 -9.60 -13.05
N GLY A 120 -5.67 -9.79 -13.20
CA GLY A 120 -5.04 -11.07 -13.46
C GLY A 120 -4.99 -11.46 -14.93
N LEU A 121 -4.68 -12.73 -15.19
CA LEU A 121 -4.63 -13.27 -16.53
C LEU A 121 -6.04 -13.41 -17.11
N ASN A 122 -6.16 -13.20 -18.43
CA ASN A 122 -7.41 -13.43 -19.14
C ASN A 122 -7.17 -14.16 -20.48
N GLU A 123 -8.18 -14.87 -20.95
CA GLU A 123 -8.07 -15.70 -22.15
C GLU A 123 -7.78 -14.91 -23.43
N GLU A 124 -8.34 -13.70 -23.57
CA GLU A 124 -8.17 -12.86 -24.78
C GLU A 124 -6.71 -12.41 -24.89
N ALA A 125 -6.14 -11.92 -23.80
CA ALA A 125 -4.72 -11.55 -23.72
C ALA A 125 -3.80 -12.71 -24.05
N ILE A 126 -4.08 -13.92 -23.53
CA ILE A 126 -3.26 -15.12 -23.79
C ILE A 126 -3.32 -15.50 -25.28
N ARG A 127 -4.49 -15.42 -25.92
CA ARG A 127 -4.64 -15.68 -27.35
C ARG A 127 -3.91 -14.62 -28.20
N GLU A 128 -3.95 -13.35 -27.81
CA GLU A 128 -3.19 -12.29 -28.45
C GLU A 128 -1.68 -12.55 -28.36
N ILE A 129 -1.16 -12.81 -27.15
CA ILE A 129 0.24 -13.14 -26.89
C ILE A 129 0.68 -14.38 -27.72
N ALA A 130 -0.17 -15.41 -27.80
CA ALA A 130 0.10 -16.58 -28.63
C ALA A 130 0.17 -16.24 -30.12
N SER A 131 -0.74 -15.38 -30.62
CA SER A 131 -0.79 -14.95 -32.03
C SER A 131 0.43 -14.16 -32.45
N GLU A 132 1.06 -13.45 -31.51
CA GLU A 132 2.32 -12.73 -31.71
C GLU A 132 3.55 -13.63 -31.68
N GLY A 133 3.37 -14.91 -31.35
CA GLY A 133 4.43 -15.93 -31.38
C GLY A 133 5.35 -15.91 -30.18
N TYR A 134 4.89 -15.49 -29.02
CA TYR A 134 5.61 -15.62 -27.76
C TYR A 134 5.68 -17.08 -27.31
N ASN A 135 6.83 -17.49 -26.76
CA ASN A 135 7.11 -18.86 -26.32
C ASN A 135 7.17 -18.98 -24.80
N LEU A 136 7.49 -17.90 -24.11
CA LEU A 136 7.59 -17.81 -22.66
C LEU A 136 6.86 -16.57 -22.16
N MET A 137 5.94 -16.77 -21.21
CA MET A 137 5.28 -15.72 -20.45
C MET A 137 5.77 -15.75 -19.00
N ILE A 138 6.24 -14.60 -18.50
CA ILE A 138 6.61 -14.40 -17.10
C ILE A 138 5.58 -13.47 -16.49
N THR A 139 4.73 -13.97 -15.59
CA THR A 139 3.80 -13.12 -14.88
C THR A 139 4.51 -12.46 -13.69
N VAL A 140 4.13 -11.24 -13.39
CA VAL A 140 4.61 -10.49 -12.23
C VAL A 140 3.42 -9.87 -11.50
N ASP A 141 3.36 -10.07 -10.18
CA ASP A 141 2.30 -9.54 -9.32
C ASP A 141 0.89 -10.05 -9.67
N CYS A 142 0.82 -11.20 -10.32
CA CYS A 142 -0.42 -11.89 -10.67
C CYS A 142 -0.15 -13.33 -11.11
N GLY A 143 -1.23 -14.12 -11.19
CA GLY A 143 -1.20 -15.44 -11.84
C GLY A 143 -1.33 -16.62 -10.89
N ILE A 144 -1.15 -16.46 -9.58
CA ILE A 144 -1.20 -17.57 -8.63
C ILE A 144 -2.55 -18.33 -8.61
N THR A 145 -3.63 -17.67 -9.01
CA THR A 145 -4.98 -18.24 -9.10
C THR A 145 -5.41 -18.64 -10.52
N ALA A 146 -4.56 -18.40 -11.53
CA ALA A 146 -4.91 -18.49 -12.95
C ALA A 146 -4.77 -19.92 -13.51
N ILE A 147 -5.53 -20.89 -12.97
CA ILE A 147 -5.43 -22.31 -13.35
C ILE A 147 -5.80 -22.53 -14.82
N ASN A 148 -6.98 -22.03 -15.24
CA ASN A 148 -7.50 -22.23 -16.58
C ASN A 148 -6.67 -21.47 -17.64
N GLU A 149 -6.27 -20.26 -17.29
CA GLU A 149 -5.49 -19.38 -18.15
C GLU A 149 -4.09 -19.98 -18.44
N VAL A 150 -3.47 -20.58 -17.43
CA VAL A 150 -2.17 -21.28 -17.58
C VAL A 150 -2.33 -22.54 -18.44
N GLU A 151 -3.41 -23.30 -18.27
CA GLU A 151 -3.68 -24.45 -19.14
C GLU A 151 -3.92 -24.03 -20.59
N LEU A 152 -4.64 -22.92 -20.81
CA LEU A 152 -4.83 -22.34 -22.13
C LEU A 152 -3.49 -21.92 -22.76
N ALA A 153 -2.66 -21.16 -22.03
CA ALA A 153 -1.34 -20.74 -22.50
C ALA A 153 -0.48 -21.94 -22.94
N LYS A 154 -0.45 -22.98 -22.11
CA LYS A 154 0.26 -24.23 -22.42
C LYS A 154 -0.29 -24.93 -23.66
N SER A 155 -1.61 -24.97 -23.84
CA SER A 155 -2.24 -25.55 -25.04
C SER A 155 -1.89 -24.80 -26.33
N LEU A 156 -1.57 -23.52 -26.21
CA LEU A 156 -1.13 -22.63 -27.31
C LEU A 156 0.39 -22.62 -27.50
N GLY A 157 1.15 -23.43 -26.74
CA GLY A 157 2.59 -23.56 -26.87
C GLY A 157 3.40 -22.51 -26.12
N ILE A 158 2.79 -21.81 -25.13
CA ILE A 158 3.46 -20.83 -24.29
C ILE A 158 3.77 -21.48 -22.94
N ASP A 159 5.05 -21.54 -22.57
CA ASP A 159 5.45 -21.85 -21.20
C ASP A 159 5.18 -20.66 -20.29
N VAL A 160 4.73 -20.92 -19.06
CA VAL A 160 4.40 -19.89 -18.08
C VAL A 160 5.29 -20.02 -16.86
N ILE A 161 5.88 -18.90 -16.43
CA ILE A 161 6.52 -18.71 -15.13
C ILE A 161 5.69 -17.72 -14.35
N ILE A 162 5.16 -18.14 -13.21
CA ILE A 162 4.41 -17.25 -12.31
C ILE A 162 5.38 -16.69 -11.28
N THR A 163 5.42 -15.36 -11.11
CA THR A 163 6.00 -14.69 -9.95
C THR A 163 4.92 -13.85 -9.29
N ASP A 164 4.53 -14.24 -8.09
CA ASP A 164 3.40 -13.64 -7.38
C ASP A 164 3.66 -13.59 -5.88
N HIS A 165 2.81 -12.88 -5.14
CA HIS A 165 2.88 -12.75 -3.69
C HIS A 165 1.48 -12.83 -3.03
N HIS A 166 0.44 -13.05 -3.81
CA HIS A 166 -0.94 -13.18 -3.32
C HIS A 166 -1.18 -14.51 -2.59
N GLU A 167 -2.33 -14.62 -1.94
CA GLU A 167 -2.69 -15.85 -1.22
C GLU A 167 -2.81 -17.05 -2.17
N VAL A 168 -2.17 -18.14 -1.78
CA VAL A 168 -2.05 -19.34 -2.60
C VAL A 168 -3.34 -20.17 -2.49
N PRO A 169 -3.96 -20.55 -3.63
CA PRO A 169 -5.12 -21.41 -3.64
C PRO A 169 -4.77 -22.87 -3.21
N GLU A 170 -5.79 -23.69 -3.00
CA GLU A 170 -5.57 -25.11 -2.66
C GLU A 170 -4.85 -25.88 -3.77
N GLU A 171 -5.16 -25.58 -5.03
CA GLU A 171 -4.52 -26.14 -6.21
C GLU A 171 -3.76 -25.04 -6.94
N LEU A 172 -2.45 -25.28 -7.19
CA LEU A 172 -1.61 -24.38 -7.96
C LEU A 172 -1.84 -24.51 -9.46
N PRO A 173 -1.72 -23.41 -10.23
CA PRO A 173 -1.63 -23.48 -11.68
C PRO A 173 -0.47 -24.39 -12.12
N LYS A 174 -0.69 -25.20 -13.18
CA LYS A 174 0.33 -26.12 -13.73
C LYS A 174 1.33 -25.38 -14.64
N ALA A 175 1.86 -24.27 -14.15
CA ALA A 175 2.90 -23.51 -14.81
C ALA A 175 4.25 -24.26 -14.79
N THR A 176 5.21 -23.79 -15.60
CA THR A 176 6.57 -24.35 -15.62
C THR A 176 7.28 -24.09 -14.28
N ALA A 177 7.03 -22.94 -13.67
CA ALA A 177 7.48 -22.57 -12.33
C ALA A 177 6.46 -21.65 -11.67
N VAL A 178 6.31 -21.76 -10.34
CA VAL A 178 5.46 -20.89 -9.52
C VAL A 178 6.28 -20.36 -8.36
N VAL A 179 6.74 -19.13 -8.48
CA VAL A 179 7.59 -18.47 -7.48
C VAL A 179 6.72 -17.60 -6.60
N ASP A 180 6.40 -18.10 -5.41
CA ASP A 180 5.62 -17.39 -4.41
C ASP A 180 6.04 -17.84 -3.00
N ALA A 181 6.37 -16.89 -2.14
CA ALA A 181 6.84 -17.14 -0.77
C ALA A 181 5.71 -17.62 0.18
N LYS A 182 4.43 -17.53 -0.21
CA LYS A 182 3.28 -18.00 0.57
C LYS A 182 2.91 -19.47 0.30
N ARG A 183 3.61 -20.13 -0.60
CA ARG A 183 3.40 -21.57 -0.85
C ARG A 183 3.69 -22.41 0.40
N LYS A 184 2.95 -23.51 0.57
CA LYS A 184 3.08 -24.42 1.73
C LYS A 184 4.44 -25.11 1.81
N ASP A 185 5.10 -25.31 0.67
CA ASP A 185 6.43 -25.94 0.52
C ASP A 185 7.58 -24.90 0.52
N ASN A 186 7.30 -23.68 0.95
CA ASN A 186 8.26 -22.59 0.97
C ASN A 186 9.34 -22.76 2.07
N GLU A 187 10.61 -22.62 1.68
CA GLU A 187 11.77 -22.59 2.59
C GLU A 187 12.37 -21.15 2.72
N TYR A 188 11.80 -20.20 2.03
CA TYR A 188 12.24 -18.81 2.09
C TYR A 188 11.89 -18.19 3.45
N PRO A 189 12.83 -17.51 4.12
CA PRO A 189 12.64 -17.05 5.50
C PRO A 189 11.53 -16.02 5.69
N PHE A 190 11.15 -15.32 4.62
CA PHE A 190 10.20 -14.21 4.66
C PHE A 190 9.12 -14.35 3.59
N ASN A 191 7.86 -14.42 3.99
CA ASN A 191 6.71 -14.61 3.09
C ASN A 191 5.97 -13.32 2.75
N GLY A 192 6.45 -12.16 3.21
CA GLY A 192 5.77 -10.87 3.06
C GLY A 192 6.28 -10.00 1.91
N LEU A 193 7.01 -10.53 0.93
CA LEU A 193 7.46 -9.76 -0.22
C LEU A 193 6.26 -9.22 -1.01
N ALA A 194 6.38 -8.02 -1.59
CA ALA A 194 5.49 -7.53 -2.64
C ALA A 194 5.83 -8.18 -3.99
N GLY A 195 4.96 -8.06 -4.99
CA GLY A 195 5.21 -8.58 -6.34
C GLY A 195 6.52 -8.05 -6.94
N CYS A 196 6.80 -6.76 -6.80
CA CYS A 196 8.08 -6.17 -7.21
C CYS A 196 9.27 -6.69 -6.42
N GLY A 197 9.07 -7.08 -5.17
CA GLY A 197 10.06 -7.78 -4.36
C GLY A 197 10.40 -9.14 -4.96
N VAL A 198 9.40 -9.93 -5.36
CA VAL A 198 9.62 -11.22 -6.02
C VAL A 198 10.30 -11.05 -7.38
N ALA A 199 9.88 -10.08 -8.21
CA ALA A 199 10.54 -9.75 -9.47
C ALA A 199 11.99 -9.30 -9.25
N PHE A 200 12.25 -8.52 -8.21
CA PHE A 200 13.60 -8.10 -7.82
C PHE A 200 14.47 -9.30 -7.39
N LYS A 201 13.90 -10.26 -6.65
CA LYS A 201 14.58 -11.52 -6.29
C LYS A 201 14.88 -12.38 -7.51
N LEU A 202 14.01 -12.39 -8.51
CA LEU A 202 14.27 -13.08 -9.77
C LEU A 202 15.48 -12.46 -10.50
N THR A 203 15.61 -11.12 -10.51
CA THR A 203 16.81 -10.47 -11.09
C THR A 203 18.08 -10.79 -10.29
N GLN A 204 17.99 -10.90 -8.96
CA GLN A 204 19.09 -11.36 -8.12
C GLN A 204 19.50 -12.79 -8.47
N ALA A 205 18.54 -13.72 -8.58
CA ALA A 205 18.80 -15.11 -8.92
C ALA A 205 19.45 -15.25 -10.31
N LEU A 206 18.92 -14.55 -11.31
CA LEU A 206 19.51 -14.49 -12.66
C LEU A 206 20.93 -13.92 -12.63
N SER A 207 21.17 -12.87 -11.85
CA SER A 207 22.51 -12.27 -11.72
C SER A 207 23.52 -13.25 -11.11
N ILE A 208 23.11 -13.99 -10.08
CA ILE A 208 23.97 -15.03 -9.45
C ILE A 208 24.28 -16.14 -10.46
N LYS A 209 23.28 -16.66 -11.18
CA LYS A 209 23.45 -17.75 -12.15
C LYS A 209 24.33 -17.35 -13.33
N LEU A 210 24.27 -16.07 -13.73
CA LEU A 210 25.10 -15.47 -14.79
C LEU A 210 26.47 -14.97 -14.29
N ASN A 211 26.80 -15.16 -13.00
CA ASN A 211 28.02 -14.66 -12.36
C ASN A 211 28.24 -13.14 -12.57
N LEU A 212 27.16 -12.36 -12.49
CA LEU A 212 27.22 -10.91 -12.60
C LEU A 212 27.58 -10.26 -11.27
N ASN A 213 28.07 -9.01 -11.33
CA ASN A 213 28.31 -8.22 -10.13
C ASN A 213 26.98 -7.91 -9.40
N GLU A 214 27.00 -7.82 -8.08
CA GLU A 214 25.84 -7.51 -7.25
C GLU A 214 25.13 -6.20 -7.69
N ASN A 215 25.86 -5.22 -8.19
CA ASN A 215 25.26 -3.96 -8.65
C ASN A 215 24.33 -4.15 -9.86
N GLU A 216 24.40 -5.27 -10.57
CA GLU A 216 23.56 -5.54 -11.73
C GLU A 216 22.10 -5.78 -11.40
N TRP A 217 21.78 -6.20 -10.18
CA TRP A 217 20.40 -6.31 -9.69
C TRP A 217 20.08 -5.22 -8.67
N LEU A 218 21.03 -4.81 -7.83
CA LEU A 218 20.82 -3.76 -6.82
C LEU A 218 20.43 -2.41 -7.43
N LYS A 219 20.82 -2.12 -8.66
CA LYS A 219 20.51 -0.84 -9.34
C LYS A 219 19.00 -0.61 -9.55
N TYR A 220 18.16 -1.65 -9.42
CA TYR A 220 16.70 -1.55 -9.56
C TYR A 220 15.98 -1.41 -8.21
N ILE A 221 16.71 -1.31 -7.10
CA ILE A 221 16.12 -1.25 -5.76
C ILE A 221 15.28 0.02 -5.52
N ASP A 222 15.59 1.12 -6.22
CA ASP A 222 14.77 2.33 -6.22
C ASP A 222 13.36 2.06 -6.76
N ILE A 223 13.25 1.30 -7.85
CA ILE A 223 11.96 0.90 -8.42
C ILE A 223 11.26 -0.13 -7.52
N ALA A 224 11.99 -1.15 -7.02
CA ALA A 224 11.43 -2.13 -6.08
C ALA A 224 10.91 -1.46 -4.80
N CYS A 225 11.59 -0.44 -4.29
CA CYS A 225 11.15 0.33 -3.14
C CYS A 225 9.80 1.04 -3.39
N ILE A 226 9.58 1.58 -4.59
CA ILE A 226 8.31 2.23 -4.94
C ILE A 226 7.17 1.20 -4.86
N GLY A 227 7.28 0.05 -5.53
CA GLY A 227 6.25 -0.99 -5.49
C GLY A 227 6.01 -1.52 -4.07
N THR A 228 7.09 -1.89 -3.35
CA THR A 228 7.01 -2.41 -1.97
C THR A 228 6.24 -1.47 -1.02
N ILE A 229 6.50 -0.15 -1.10
CA ILE A 229 5.78 0.83 -0.26
C ILE A 229 4.35 1.04 -0.77
N SER A 230 4.13 1.01 -2.08
CA SER A 230 2.83 1.25 -2.71
C SER A 230 1.82 0.15 -2.45
N ASP A 231 2.27 -1.09 -2.38
CA ASP A 231 1.45 -2.28 -2.13
C ASP A 231 1.09 -2.47 -0.64
N ILE A 232 1.65 -1.63 0.24
CA ILE A 232 1.34 -1.61 1.69
C ILE A 232 1.68 -2.96 2.36
N VAL A 233 2.69 -3.68 1.87
CA VAL A 233 3.22 -4.88 2.53
C VAL A 233 3.98 -4.54 3.82
N PRO A 234 4.13 -5.51 4.76
CA PRO A 234 4.86 -5.28 6.01
C PRO A 234 6.29 -4.78 5.78
N LEU A 235 6.64 -3.60 6.32
CA LEU A 235 7.99 -3.03 6.25
C LEU A 235 8.92 -3.59 7.33
N ILE A 236 9.03 -4.91 7.34
CA ILE A 236 9.92 -5.69 8.20
C ILE A 236 10.81 -6.58 7.32
N ASP A 237 11.81 -7.24 7.91
CA ASP A 237 12.71 -8.16 7.24
C ASP A 237 13.21 -7.60 5.89
N GLU A 238 13.12 -8.34 4.82
CA GLU A 238 13.67 -7.98 3.50
C GLU A 238 12.94 -6.80 2.84
N ASN A 239 11.64 -6.64 3.07
CA ASN A 239 10.90 -5.44 2.61
C ASN A 239 11.47 -4.16 3.24
N ARG A 240 11.89 -4.23 4.51
CA ARG A 240 12.55 -3.11 5.16
C ARG A 240 13.93 -2.83 4.54
N VAL A 241 14.69 -3.87 4.19
CA VAL A 241 15.97 -3.72 3.48
C VAL A 241 15.74 -3.01 2.14
N ILE A 242 14.76 -3.50 1.34
CA ILE A 242 14.38 -2.88 0.07
C ILE A 242 13.95 -1.43 0.28
N ALA A 243 13.05 -1.16 1.21
CA ALA A 243 12.52 0.18 1.44
C ALA A 243 13.60 1.16 1.95
N LYS A 244 14.41 0.76 2.94
CA LYS A 244 15.43 1.65 3.54
C LYS A 244 16.57 1.97 2.58
N LEU A 245 17.13 0.96 1.91
CA LEU A 245 18.18 1.17 0.91
C LEU A 245 17.62 1.81 -0.37
N GLY A 246 16.42 1.42 -0.77
CA GLY A 246 15.75 1.94 -1.97
C GLY A 246 15.42 3.43 -1.84
N LEU A 247 14.89 3.91 -0.72
CA LEU A 247 14.62 5.34 -0.50
C LEU A 247 15.88 6.20 -0.63
N MET A 248 17.04 5.70 -0.19
CA MET A 248 18.32 6.40 -0.39
C MET A 248 18.66 6.53 -1.88
N LEU A 249 18.36 5.50 -2.69
CA LEU A 249 18.60 5.53 -4.13
C LEU A 249 17.50 6.29 -4.89
N VAL A 250 16.25 6.28 -4.45
CA VAL A 250 15.17 7.13 -5.01
C VAL A 250 15.58 8.60 -4.99
N ALA A 251 16.24 9.05 -3.91
CA ALA A 251 16.72 10.44 -3.77
C ALA A 251 17.74 10.85 -4.84
N VAL A 252 18.48 9.89 -5.39
CA VAL A 252 19.55 10.11 -6.40
C VAL A 252 19.34 9.22 -7.64
N THR A 253 18.10 8.84 -7.90
CA THR A 253 17.75 7.88 -8.95
C THR A 253 18.30 8.27 -10.31
N LYS A 254 18.76 7.25 -11.03
CA LYS A 254 19.18 7.38 -12.44
C LYS A 254 18.04 7.11 -13.41
N ASN A 255 16.89 6.63 -12.94
CA ASN A 255 15.69 6.47 -13.75
C ASN A 255 15.15 7.85 -14.12
N ILE A 256 15.19 8.20 -15.40
CA ILE A 256 14.83 9.52 -15.91
C ILE A 256 13.36 9.83 -15.61
N GLY A 257 12.47 8.86 -15.80
CA GLY A 257 11.04 9.03 -15.53
C GLY A 257 10.75 9.28 -14.06
N LEU A 258 11.30 8.45 -13.17
CA LEU A 258 11.15 8.62 -11.72
C LEU A 258 11.72 9.97 -11.24
N LYS A 259 12.91 10.32 -11.71
CA LYS A 259 13.54 11.62 -11.41
C LYS A 259 12.68 12.81 -11.85
N THR A 260 12.10 12.72 -13.03
CA THR A 260 11.20 13.76 -13.58
C THR A 260 9.93 13.87 -12.74
N LEU A 261 9.31 12.74 -12.38
CA LEU A 261 8.12 12.71 -11.55
C LEU A 261 8.37 13.33 -10.16
N ILE A 262 9.47 12.95 -9.49
CA ILE A 262 9.89 13.53 -8.20
C ILE A 262 10.09 15.04 -8.31
N SER A 263 10.78 15.50 -9.35
CA SER A 263 11.03 16.93 -9.57
C SER A 263 9.73 17.71 -9.79
N MET A 264 8.78 17.14 -10.50
CA MET A 264 7.48 17.77 -10.78
C MET A 264 6.63 17.88 -9.51
N ILE A 265 6.62 16.86 -8.65
CA ILE A 265 5.89 16.87 -7.37
C ILE A 265 6.50 17.89 -6.41
N GLY A 266 7.82 18.09 -6.42
CA GLY A 266 8.49 19.13 -5.63
C GLY A 266 8.52 18.84 -4.14
N VAL A 267 9.22 17.77 -3.72
CA VAL A 267 9.30 17.34 -2.31
C VAL A 267 10.60 17.80 -1.65
N LYS A 268 10.53 18.05 -0.32
CA LYS A 268 11.72 18.40 0.50
C LYS A 268 12.44 17.18 1.07
N LYS A 269 11.70 16.11 1.40
CA LYS A 269 12.22 14.87 1.96
C LYS A 269 11.61 13.69 1.20
N ILE A 270 12.46 12.78 0.77
CA ILE A 270 12.03 11.53 0.15
C ILE A 270 12.01 10.47 1.25
N ASP A 271 10.81 10.07 1.65
CA ASP A 271 10.53 9.04 2.64
C ASP A 271 9.34 8.17 2.18
N SER A 272 8.95 7.18 2.99
CA SER A 272 7.82 6.31 2.67
C SER A 272 6.51 7.07 2.51
N THR A 273 6.30 8.14 3.26
CA THR A 273 5.10 9.00 3.13
C THR A 273 5.06 9.66 1.76
N PHE A 274 6.20 10.17 1.28
CA PHE A 274 6.27 10.74 -0.06
C PHE A 274 5.99 9.71 -1.16
N VAL A 275 6.48 8.49 -1.01
CA VAL A 275 6.15 7.41 -1.96
C VAL A 275 4.65 7.12 -1.91
N SER A 276 4.08 6.87 -0.72
CA SER A 276 2.67 6.48 -0.55
C SER A 276 1.67 7.55 -1.00
N PHE A 277 1.96 8.84 -0.78
CA PHE A 277 1.02 9.94 -1.06
C PHE A 277 1.43 10.82 -2.24
N GLY A 278 2.69 10.77 -2.66
CA GLY A 278 3.20 11.52 -3.80
C GLY A 278 3.29 10.66 -5.07
N ILE A 279 4.07 9.59 -5.06
CA ILE A 279 4.36 8.79 -6.25
C ILE A 279 3.25 7.78 -6.54
N SER A 280 2.92 6.90 -5.58
CA SER A 280 1.97 5.80 -5.76
C SER A 280 0.60 6.22 -6.29
N PRO A 281 -0.03 7.32 -5.81
CA PRO A 281 -1.34 7.72 -6.32
C PRO A 281 -1.34 8.10 -7.80
N ARG A 282 -0.21 8.60 -8.33
CA ARG A 282 -0.07 8.98 -9.74
C ARG A 282 0.05 7.77 -10.64
N ILE A 283 0.83 6.77 -10.21
CA ILE A 283 0.94 5.48 -10.91
C ILE A 283 -0.42 4.77 -10.89
N ASN A 284 -1.01 4.62 -9.71
CA ASN A 284 -2.30 3.94 -9.55
C ASN A 284 -3.46 4.64 -10.28
N ALA A 285 -3.39 5.96 -10.46
CA ALA A 285 -4.39 6.69 -11.23
C ALA A 285 -4.39 6.27 -12.70
N CYS A 286 -3.23 5.95 -13.29
CA CYS A 286 -3.15 5.47 -14.67
C CYS A 286 -3.99 4.20 -14.86
N GLY A 287 -3.79 3.17 -14.03
CA GLY A 287 -4.58 1.94 -14.09
C GLY A 287 -6.07 2.17 -13.84
N ARG A 288 -6.42 3.09 -12.91
CA ARG A 288 -7.83 3.42 -12.62
C ARG A 288 -8.53 4.15 -13.76
N MET A 289 -7.77 4.90 -14.55
CA MET A 289 -8.29 5.70 -15.70
C MET A 289 -8.07 5.00 -17.05
N GLY A 290 -7.58 3.73 -17.07
CA GLY A 290 -7.37 2.95 -18.29
C GLY A 290 -6.11 3.33 -19.09
N HIS A 291 -5.11 3.89 -18.44
CA HIS A 291 -3.87 4.39 -19.07
C HIS A 291 -2.60 3.81 -18.43
N GLN A 292 -2.64 2.55 -18.00
CA GLN A 292 -1.55 1.87 -17.28
C GLN A 292 -0.22 1.87 -18.03
N GLU A 293 -0.26 1.83 -19.37
CA GLU A 293 0.95 1.86 -20.19
C GLU A 293 1.74 3.18 -20.07
N ASP A 294 1.08 4.32 -19.87
CA ASP A 294 1.77 5.60 -19.67
C ASP A 294 2.64 5.56 -18.39
N ALA A 295 2.20 4.86 -17.34
CA ALA A 295 2.98 4.67 -16.13
C ALA A 295 4.21 3.75 -16.39
N LEU A 296 4.03 2.64 -17.10
CA LEU A 296 5.13 1.76 -17.48
C LEU A 296 6.14 2.50 -18.35
N ASN A 297 5.67 3.20 -19.39
CA ASN A 297 6.52 3.95 -20.32
C ASN A 297 7.30 5.07 -19.61
N LEU A 298 6.73 5.72 -18.59
CA LEU A 298 7.45 6.69 -17.77
C LEU A 298 8.70 6.06 -17.13
N PHE A 299 8.59 4.86 -16.57
CA PHE A 299 9.73 4.18 -15.95
C PHE A 299 10.70 3.57 -16.96
N LEU A 300 10.26 3.31 -18.20
CA LEU A 300 11.08 2.69 -19.24
C LEU A 300 11.84 3.70 -20.12
N THR A 301 11.30 4.90 -20.30
CA THR A 301 11.92 5.88 -21.20
C THR A 301 13.30 6.34 -20.72
N ASN A 302 14.18 6.61 -21.70
CA ASN A 302 15.47 7.26 -21.50
C ASN A 302 15.50 8.68 -22.11
N ASP A 303 14.38 9.15 -22.70
CA ASP A 303 14.24 10.49 -23.25
C ASP A 303 13.64 11.44 -22.19
N PRO A 304 14.35 12.52 -21.79
CA PRO A 304 13.85 13.49 -20.84
C PRO A 304 12.59 14.24 -21.30
N ILE A 305 12.40 14.42 -22.60
CA ILE A 305 11.22 15.11 -23.15
C ILE A 305 9.99 14.20 -23.02
N GLU A 306 10.15 12.95 -23.42
CA GLU A 306 9.10 11.93 -23.25
C GLU A 306 8.75 11.74 -21.77
N ALA A 307 9.76 11.61 -20.90
CA ALA A 307 9.54 11.49 -19.44
C ALA A 307 8.73 12.66 -18.88
N ARG A 308 9.01 13.89 -19.34
CA ARG A 308 8.24 15.07 -18.92
C ARG A 308 6.78 15.01 -19.37
N ASN A 309 6.55 14.62 -20.63
CA ASN A 309 5.20 14.52 -21.18
C ASN A 309 4.39 13.44 -20.45
N LEU A 310 5.00 12.29 -20.18
CA LEU A 310 4.37 11.21 -19.43
C LEU A 310 4.10 11.62 -17.97
N ALA A 311 5.04 12.27 -17.30
CA ALA A 311 4.82 12.75 -15.93
C ALA A 311 3.66 13.76 -15.84
N ILE A 312 3.50 14.64 -16.83
CA ILE A 312 2.35 15.57 -16.93
C ILE A 312 1.04 14.79 -17.07
N LYS A 313 1.00 13.75 -17.92
CA LYS A 313 -0.18 12.90 -18.06
C LYS A 313 -0.55 12.19 -16.75
N LEU A 314 0.44 11.63 -16.05
CA LEU A 314 0.20 10.96 -14.75
C LEU A 314 -0.40 11.93 -13.72
N GLU A 315 0.08 13.18 -13.69
CA GLU A 315 -0.50 14.23 -12.84
C GLU A 315 -1.95 14.52 -13.21
N GLU A 316 -2.22 14.64 -14.52
CA GLU A 316 -3.58 14.89 -15.02
C GLU A 316 -4.54 13.74 -14.68
N TYR A 317 -4.15 12.48 -14.88
CA TYR A 317 -4.96 11.32 -14.49
C TYR A 317 -5.23 11.28 -13.00
N ASN A 318 -4.22 11.61 -12.19
CA ASN A 318 -4.39 11.68 -10.74
C ASN A 318 -5.35 12.81 -10.34
N ARG A 319 -5.29 13.97 -11.00
CA ARG A 319 -6.23 15.09 -10.77
C ARG A 319 -7.66 14.70 -11.15
N GLN A 320 -7.85 14.09 -12.31
CA GLN A 320 -9.17 13.59 -12.76
C GLN A 320 -9.73 12.56 -11.78
N ARG A 321 -8.91 11.59 -11.36
CA ARG A 321 -9.30 10.60 -10.36
C ARG A 321 -9.75 11.28 -9.05
N GLN A 322 -9.02 12.30 -8.57
CA GLN A 322 -9.37 13.04 -7.34
C GLN A 322 -10.69 13.81 -7.49
N GLU A 323 -10.97 14.38 -8.65
CA GLU A 323 -12.22 15.06 -8.93
C GLU A 323 -13.40 14.09 -8.94
N ILE A 324 -13.27 12.97 -9.66
CA ILE A 324 -14.28 11.90 -9.68
C ILE A 324 -14.52 11.37 -8.25
N GLU A 325 -13.46 11.10 -7.50
CA GLU A 325 -13.53 10.65 -6.12
C GLU A 325 -14.29 11.63 -5.22
N LYS A 326 -14.00 12.93 -5.33
CA LYS A 326 -14.66 13.99 -4.56
C LYS A 326 -16.17 14.04 -4.90
N ASN A 327 -16.52 13.93 -6.17
CA ASN A 327 -17.90 13.96 -6.62
C ASN A 327 -18.69 12.75 -6.09
N ILE A 328 -18.15 11.53 -6.27
CA ILE A 328 -18.78 10.31 -5.76
C ILE A 328 -18.90 10.36 -4.22
N TYR A 329 -17.88 10.86 -3.52
CA TYR A 329 -17.90 10.97 -2.06
C TYR A 329 -19.00 11.91 -1.56
N ASN A 330 -19.14 13.10 -2.17
CA ASN A 330 -20.21 14.04 -1.81
C ASN A 330 -21.61 13.46 -2.06
N GLU A 331 -21.81 12.80 -3.20
CA GLU A 331 -23.05 12.12 -3.52
C GLU A 331 -23.35 10.97 -2.56
N ALA A 332 -22.33 10.19 -2.19
CA ALA A 332 -22.48 9.12 -1.20
C ALA A 332 -22.92 9.66 0.17
N LEU A 333 -22.33 10.78 0.63
CA LEU A 333 -22.75 11.42 1.89
C LEU A 333 -24.19 11.94 1.83
N GLU A 334 -24.60 12.49 0.68
CA GLU A 334 -25.98 12.92 0.47
C GLU A 334 -26.96 11.74 0.53
N LEU A 335 -26.63 10.61 -0.09
CA LEU A 335 -27.44 9.40 -0.03
C LEU A 335 -27.52 8.85 1.39
N ILE A 336 -26.39 8.78 2.12
CA ILE A 336 -26.35 8.34 3.53
C ILE A 336 -27.29 9.19 4.39
N SER A 337 -27.31 10.51 4.19
CA SER A 337 -28.15 11.42 4.98
C SER A 337 -29.66 11.21 4.77
N LYS A 338 -30.06 10.57 3.68
CA LYS A 338 -31.45 10.28 3.31
C LYS A 338 -31.90 8.86 3.69
N GLU A 339 -30.95 7.97 3.95
CA GLU A 339 -31.23 6.58 4.31
C GLU A 339 -31.44 6.40 5.81
N LYS A 340 -32.04 5.26 6.19
CA LYS A 340 -32.11 4.86 7.59
C LYS A 340 -30.73 4.54 8.13
N ASP A 341 -30.53 4.72 9.42
CA ASP A 341 -29.30 4.35 10.09
C ASP A 341 -29.20 2.81 10.20
N GLU A 342 -28.55 2.21 9.20
CA GLU A 342 -28.34 0.76 9.11
C GLU A 342 -26.90 0.40 9.53
N PRO A 343 -26.65 -0.84 9.99
CA PRO A 343 -25.31 -1.27 10.43
C PRO A 343 -24.28 -1.38 9.31
N CYS A 344 -24.71 -1.51 8.05
CA CYS A 344 -23.87 -1.57 6.88
C CYS A 344 -24.37 -0.58 5.82
N ILE A 345 -23.48 0.16 5.19
CA ILE A 345 -23.79 1.13 4.13
C ILE A 345 -23.70 0.44 2.78
N VAL A 346 -24.80 0.41 2.03
CA VAL A 346 -24.84 -0.16 0.68
C VAL A 346 -25.49 0.84 -0.26
N LEU A 347 -24.70 1.46 -1.12
CA LEU A 347 -25.14 2.50 -2.04
C LEU A 347 -24.84 2.11 -3.49
N GLY A 348 -25.74 2.45 -4.38
CA GLY A 348 -25.55 2.24 -5.82
C GLY A 348 -26.06 3.43 -6.62
N LYS A 349 -25.32 3.79 -7.66
CA LYS A 349 -25.72 4.87 -8.56
C LYS A 349 -25.15 4.67 -9.96
N GLU A 350 -25.92 5.08 -10.95
CA GLU A 350 -25.49 5.20 -12.34
C GLU A 350 -24.53 6.39 -12.49
N GLY A 351 -23.51 6.24 -13.35
CA GLY A 351 -22.51 7.27 -13.60
C GLY A 351 -21.36 7.33 -12.58
N TRP A 352 -21.37 6.50 -11.56
CA TRP A 352 -20.18 6.31 -10.73
C TRP A 352 -19.09 5.57 -11.50
N HIS A 353 -17.83 5.81 -11.16
CA HIS A 353 -16.70 5.21 -11.84
C HIS A 353 -16.19 3.99 -11.06
N HIS A 354 -16.31 2.78 -11.60
CA HIS A 354 -15.98 1.55 -10.88
C HIS A 354 -14.48 1.46 -10.45
N GLY A 355 -13.55 2.07 -11.21
CA GLY A 355 -12.14 2.17 -10.82
C GLY A 355 -11.89 3.06 -9.60
N VAL A 356 -12.88 3.89 -9.17
CA VAL A 356 -12.72 4.88 -8.10
C VAL A 356 -13.58 4.57 -6.87
N ILE A 357 -14.73 3.89 -7.02
CA ILE A 357 -15.66 3.60 -5.89
C ILE A 357 -14.99 2.90 -4.70
N GLY A 358 -13.96 2.09 -4.91
CA GLY A 358 -13.23 1.43 -3.82
C GLY A 358 -12.49 2.40 -2.91
N ILE A 359 -11.98 3.53 -3.45
CA ILE A 359 -11.37 4.60 -2.65
C ILE A 359 -12.44 5.33 -1.84
N VAL A 360 -13.58 5.60 -2.48
CA VAL A 360 -14.69 6.27 -1.80
C VAL A 360 -15.28 5.38 -0.71
N SER A 361 -15.44 4.08 -0.96
CA SER A 361 -15.86 3.11 0.07
C SER A 361 -14.96 3.16 1.31
N SER A 362 -13.62 3.19 1.13
CA SER A 362 -12.70 3.38 2.27
C SER A 362 -13.00 4.67 3.05
N LYS A 363 -13.18 5.79 2.37
CA LYS A 363 -13.48 7.09 3.03
C LYS A 363 -14.82 7.10 3.75
N VAL A 364 -15.84 6.45 3.18
CA VAL A 364 -17.15 6.29 3.81
C VAL A 364 -17.02 5.43 5.07
N THR A 365 -16.32 4.31 4.98
CA THR A 365 -16.03 3.45 6.14
C THR A 365 -15.28 4.20 7.25
N ASP A 366 -14.27 4.98 6.90
CA ASP A 366 -13.47 5.74 7.86
C ASP A 366 -14.30 6.80 8.63
N ILE A 367 -15.21 7.49 7.93
CA ILE A 367 -16.00 8.56 8.56
C ILE A 367 -17.19 8.01 9.34
N THR A 368 -17.78 6.89 8.92
CA THR A 368 -18.98 6.32 9.54
C THR A 368 -18.67 5.22 10.54
N TYR A 369 -17.49 4.62 10.44
CA TYR A 369 -17.08 3.39 11.12
C TYR A 369 -18.09 2.26 10.91
N LYS A 370 -18.57 2.12 9.69
CA LYS A 370 -19.47 1.04 9.24
C LYS A 370 -18.90 0.36 8.03
N PRO A 371 -19.08 -0.96 7.86
CA PRO A 371 -18.79 -1.60 6.59
C PRO A 371 -19.55 -0.89 5.47
N SER A 372 -18.90 -0.64 4.36
CA SER A 372 -19.52 0.03 3.23
C SER A 372 -19.30 -0.71 1.91
N ILE A 373 -20.31 -0.75 1.06
CA ILE A 373 -20.27 -1.29 -0.29
C ILE A 373 -20.84 -0.23 -1.23
N LEU A 374 -20.03 0.21 -2.18
CA LEU A 374 -20.46 1.13 -3.24
C LEU A 374 -20.54 0.38 -4.56
N VAL A 375 -21.61 0.59 -5.30
CA VAL A 375 -21.92 -0.10 -6.56
C VAL A 375 -22.11 0.91 -7.69
N CYS A 376 -21.40 0.70 -8.78
CA CYS A 376 -21.55 1.42 -10.03
C CYS A 376 -22.52 0.66 -10.93
N PHE A 377 -23.63 1.30 -11.37
CA PHE A 377 -24.57 0.72 -12.32
C PHE A 377 -24.10 0.97 -13.75
N GLU A 378 -23.89 -0.11 -14.52
CA GLU A 378 -23.43 -0.09 -15.90
C GLU A 378 -24.43 -0.86 -16.78
N GLY A 379 -25.61 -0.28 -16.97
CA GLY A 379 -26.71 -0.90 -17.70
C GLY A 379 -27.27 -2.12 -16.98
N GLU A 380 -27.21 -3.31 -17.61
CA GLU A 380 -27.70 -4.57 -17.01
C GLU A 380 -26.76 -5.16 -15.97
N ASN A 381 -25.50 -4.77 -15.98
CA ASN A 381 -24.47 -5.24 -15.07
C ASN A 381 -24.05 -4.13 -14.11
N SER A 382 -23.50 -4.50 -12.99
CA SER A 382 -22.99 -3.56 -11.99
C SER A 382 -21.72 -4.12 -11.37
N LYS A 383 -20.78 -3.23 -11.07
CA LYS A 383 -19.55 -3.55 -10.35
C LYS A 383 -19.55 -2.83 -9.01
N GLY A 384 -19.17 -3.53 -7.95
CA GLY A 384 -19.11 -2.98 -6.59
C GLY A 384 -17.76 -3.17 -5.93
N SER A 385 -17.48 -2.30 -4.98
CA SER A 385 -16.32 -2.43 -4.10
C SER A 385 -16.72 -2.10 -2.67
N GLY A 386 -16.29 -2.95 -1.74
CA GLY A 386 -16.58 -2.81 -0.31
C GLY A 386 -15.33 -2.69 0.54
N ARG A 387 -15.53 -2.04 1.70
CA ARG A 387 -14.52 -1.93 2.77
C ARG A 387 -15.18 -2.23 4.10
N SER A 388 -14.39 -2.80 5.01
CA SER A 388 -14.88 -3.23 6.33
C SER A 388 -14.23 -2.47 7.48
N ILE A 389 -14.74 -2.74 8.67
CA ILE A 389 -14.19 -2.31 9.95
C ILE A 389 -13.63 -3.51 10.71
N GLN A 390 -12.79 -3.26 11.67
CA GLN A 390 -12.29 -4.32 12.54
C GLN A 390 -13.45 -5.01 13.29
N GLY A 391 -13.47 -6.34 13.25
CA GLY A 391 -14.53 -7.15 13.89
C GLY A 391 -15.68 -7.53 12.97
N PHE A 392 -15.67 -7.13 11.68
CA PHE A 392 -16.64 -7.60 10.71
C PHE A 392 -15.97 -8.17 9.47
N ASP A 393 -16.19 -9.45 9.19
CA ASP A 393 -15.69 -10.10 7.98
C ASP A 393 -16.62 -9.83 6.79
N LEU A 394 -16.21 -8.89 5.94
CA LEU A 394 -16.99 -8.50 4.77
C LEU A 394 -16.98 -9.58 3.67
N HIS A 395 -15.92 -10.38 3.58
CA HIS A 395 -15.85 -11.50 2.63
C HIS A 395 -16.89 -12.57 2.99
N GLU A 396 -16.94 -12.99 4.28
CA GLU A 396 -17.96 -13.91 4.78
C GLU A 396 -19.37 -13.37 4.53
N ALA A 397 -19.61 -12.08 4.83
CA ALA A 397 -20.90 -11.43 4.63
C ALA A 397 -21.36 -11.46 3.17
N VAL A 398 -20.48 -11.11 2.24
CA VAL A 398 -20.78 -11.10 0.79
C VAL A 398 -20.93 -12.53 0.25
N TYR A 399 -20.14 -13.48 0.74
CA TYR A 399 -20.25 -14.87 0.34
C TYR A 399 -21.62 -15.48 0.74
N ASN A 400 -22.17 -15.08 1.89
CA ASN A 400 -23.51 -15.49 2.30
C ASN A 400 -24.63 -14.89 1.41
N CYS A 401 -24.31 -13.86 0.61
CA CYS A 401 -25.21 -13.23 -0.35
C CYS A 401 -24.89 -13.59 -1.80
N LYS A 402 -24.08 -14.61 -2.07
CA LYS A 402 -23.55 -14.98 -3.40
C LYS A 402 -24.62 -15.23 -4.46
N ASP A 403 -25.83 -15.67 -4.08
CA ASP A 403 -26.92 -15.97 -5.01
C ASP A 403 -27.42 -14.72 -5.78
N TYR A 404 -27.10 -13.51 -5.28
CA TYR A 404 -27.42 -12.26 -5.95
C TYR A 404 -26.28 -11.76 -6.86
N LEU A 405 -25.09 -12.39 -6.79
CA LEU A 405 -23.88 -11.95 -7.44
C LEU A 405 -23.55 -12.79 -8.67
N THR A 406 -22.83 -12.20 -9.61
CA THR A 406 -22.23 -12.90 -10.76
C THR A 406 -20.77 -13.25 -10.50
N ALA A 407 -20.07 -12.44 -9.68
CA ALA A 407 -18.71 -12.70 -9.20
C ALA A 407 -18.47 -11.95 -7.89
N CYS A 408 -17.60 -12.48 -7.05
CA CYS A 408 -17.06 -11.79 -5.88
C CYS A 408 -15.67 -12.33 -5.53
N GLY A 409 -14.84 -11.47 -4.94
CA GLY A 409 -13.51 -11.83 -4.48
C GLY A 409 -12.92 -10.75 -3.57
N GLY A 410 -11.93 -11.14 -2.79
CA GLY A 410 -11.27 -10.26 -1.83
C GLY A 410 -11.04 -10.92 -0.49
N HIS A 411 -10.86 -10.11 0.56
CA HIS A 411 -10.54 -10.53 1.91
C HIS A 411 -11.51 -9.91 2.93
N SER A 412 -11.36 -10.25 4.20
CA SER A 412 -12.23 -9.76 5.28
C SER A 412 -12.42 -8.25 5.32
N MET A 413 -11.38 -7.47 4.96
CA MET A 413 -11.39 -6.00 5.03
C MET A 413 -11.75 -5.30 3.71
N ALA A 414 -11.64 -5.98 2.58
CA ALA A 414 -11.86 -5.38 1.25
C ALA A 414 -12.36 -6.42 0.26
N ILE A 415 -13.40 -6.07 -0.49
CA ILE A 415 -13.98 -6.94 -1.52
C ILE A 415 -14.23 -6.19 -2.82
N GLY A 416 -14.20 -6.95 -3.91
CA GLY A 416 -14.81 -6.60 -5.20
C GLY A 416 -15.99 -7.53 -5.49
N LEU A 417 -17.01 -7.03 -6.16
CA LEU A 417 -18.16 -7.84 -6.56
C LEU A 417 -18.75 -7.37 -7.90
N SER A 418 -19.44 -8.28 -8.55
CA SER A 418 -20.25 -7.99 -9.74
C SER A 418 -21.63 -8.60 -9.58
N LEU A 419 -22.63 -7.92 -10.08
CA LEU A 419 -24.02 -8.39 -10.02
C LEU A 419 -24.84 -7.86 -11.22
N LYS A 420 -25.97 -8.51 -11.48
CA LYS A 420 -26.98 -7.89 -12.37
C LYS A 420 -27.63 -6.71 -11.67
N THR A 421 -27.79 -5.58 -12.34
CA THR A 421 -28.34 -4.35 -11.75
C THR A 421 -29.70 -4.56 -11.06
N LYS A 422 -30.55 -5.41 -11.63
CA LYS A 422 -31.84 -5.80 -11.03
C LYS A 422 -31.71 -6.50 -9.67
N ASN A 423 -30.57 -7.09 -9.36
CA ASN A 423 -30.32 -7.79 -8.11
C ASN A 423 -29.78 -6.86 -7.01
N PHE A 424 -29.54 -5.58 -7.30
CA PHE A 424 -28.95 -4.65 -6.32
C PHE A 424 -29.79 -4.51 -5.06
N GLU A 425 -31.09 -4.23 -5.18
CA GLU A 425 -31.96 -4.06 -4.01
C GLU A 425 -32.12 -5.35 -3.18
N PRO A 426 -32.32 -6.55 -3.79
CA PRO A 426 -32.27 -7.81 -3.05
C PRO A 426 -30.93 -8.04 -2.33
N PHE A 427 -29.80 -7.78 -2.99
CA PHE A 427 -28.48 -7.89 -2.39
C PHE A 427 -28.29 -6.92 -1.22
N LYS A 428 -28.64 -5.63 -1.41
CA LYS A 428 -28.58 -4.60 -0.36
C LYS A 428 -29.34 -5.05 0.89
N LYS A 429 -30.56 -5.54 0.72
CA LYS A 429 -31.38 -6.03 1.81
C LYS A 429 -30.74 -7.22 2.52
N ALA A 430 -30.24 -8.20 1.76
CA ALA A 430 -29.64 -9.40 2.32
C ALA A 430 -28.38 -9.10 3.15
N ILE A 431 -27.47 -8.24 2.63
CA ILE A 431 -26.22 -7.90 3.34
C ILE A 431 -26.47 -7.08 4.60
N ILE A 432 -27.47 -6.17 4.60
CA ILE A 432 -27.87 -5.40 5.79
C ILE A 432 -28.45 -6.33 6.85
N GLU A 433 -29.33 -7.25 6.48
CA GLU A 433 -29.88 -8.24 7.42
C GLU A 433 -28.79 -9.16 7.99
N TYR A 434 -27.84 -9.59 7.18
CA TYR A 434 -26.67 -10.32 7.66
C TYR A 434 -25.86 -9.50 8.69
N ALA A 435 -25.59 -8.22 8.39
CA ALA A 435 -24.85 -7.33 9.29
C ALA A 435 -25.54 -7.15 10.64
N LYS A 436 -26.88 -7.08 10.67
CA LYS A 436 -27.67 -7.04 11.93
C LYS A 436 -27.45 -8.26 12.82
N THR A 437 -27.20 -9.43 12.24
CA THR A 437 -26.94 -10.65 13.04
C THR A 437 -25.60 -10.64 13.76
N LYS A 438 -24.66 -9.77 13.33
CA LYS A 438 -23.28 -9.71 13.86
C LYS A 438 -23.13 -8.65 14.98
N ASN A 439 -24.18 -7.91 15.35
CA ASN A 439 -24.18 -6.89 16.41
C ASN A 439 -23.06 -5.85 16.29
N ILE A 440 -22.72 -5.45 15.07
CA ILE A 440 -21.61 -4.53 14.78
C ILE A 440 -21.88 -3.08 15.18
N GLU A 441 -23.11 -2.72 15.49
CA GLU A 441 -23.53 -1.38 15.94
C GLU A 441 -22.83 -0.92 17.22
N ASN A 442 -22.32 -1.87 18.03
CA ASN A 442 -21.61 -1.60 19.27
C ASN A 442 -20.08 -1.55 19.11
N LEU A 443 -19.58 -1.69 17.88
CA LEU A 443 -18.16 -1.59 17.62
C LEU A 443 -17.74 -0.12 17.60
N GLU A 444 -16.82 0.24 18.46
CA GLU A 444 -16.22 1.58 18.51
C GLU A 444 -14.78 1.54 18.00
N PRO A 445 -14.33 2.58 17.27
CA PRO A 445 -12.95 2.63 16.84
C PRO A 445 -12.01 2.73 18.04
N GLU A 446 -11.06 1.80 18.15
CA GLU A 446 -10.01 1.86 19.16
C GLU A 446 -8.80 2.64 18.60
N LEU A 447 -8.19 3.46 19.46
CA LEU A 447 -6.92 4.11 19.19
C LEU A 447 -5.87 3.57 20.16
N LEU A 448 -5.02 2.68 19.65
CA LEU A 448 -3.92 2.12 20.42
C LEU A 448 -2.81 3.17 20.58
N ILE A 449 -2.41 3.41 21.81
CA ILE A 449 -1.42 4.39 22.21
C ILE A 449 -0.19 3.64 22.68
N ASP A 450 0.96 3.99 22.14
CA ASP A 450 2.22 3.33 22.50
C ASP A 450 2.67 3.79 23.89
N GLU A 451 2.66 5.12 24.17
CA GLU A 451 3.21 5.66 25.41
C GLU A 451 2.46 6.92 25.87
N GLU A 452 2.34 7.09 27.20
CA GLU A 452 1.95 8.37 27.80
C GLU A 452 3.23 9.16 28.12
N ILE A 453 3.35 10.35 27.54
CA ILE A 453 4.52 11.23 27.69
C ILE A 453 4.20 12.48 28.50
N ASN A 454 5.23 13.07 29.05
CA ASN A 454 5.18 14.35 29.77
C ASN A 454 6.34 15.25 29.32
N SER A 455 6.42 16.45 29.87
CA SER A 455 7.42 17.44 29.49
C SER A 455 8.88 17.00 29.71
N SER A 456 9.15 16.08 30.64
CA SER A 456 10.52 15.56 30.88
C SER A 456 10.97 14.57 29.80
N ASP A 457 10.02 13.96 29.09
CA ASP A 457 10.31 12.96 28.06
C ASP A 457 10.58 13.59 26.69
N ILE A 458 10.33 14.91 26.58
CA ILE A 458 10.41 15.67 25.35
C ILE A 458 11.77 16.36 25.26
N SER A 459 12.66 15.79 24.45
CA SER A 459 13.85 16.49 23.96
C SER A 459 13.95 16.35 22.45
N ILE A 460 14.41 17.38 21.76
CA ILE A 460 14.60 17.35 20.29
C ILE A 460 15.48 16.17 19.90
N SER A 461 16.60 15.98 20.61
CA SER A 461 17.51 14.85 20.35
C SER A 461 16.90 13.46 20.62
N GLY A 462 16.00 13.36 21.60
CA GLY A 462 15.27 12.13 21.88
C GLY A 462 14.23 11.79 20.82
N ILE A 463 13.50 12.81 20.36
CA ILE A 463 12.50 12.66 19.29
C ILE A 463 13.19 12.35 17.95
N ASP A 464 14.34 12.95 17.65
CA ASP A 464 15.10 12.66 16.44
C ASP A 464 15.51 11.18 16.34
N LYS A 465 15.74 10.50 17.46
CA LYS A 465 16.02 9.06 17.46
C LYS A 465 14.85 8.22 16.95
N ILE A 466 13.62 8.73 16.94
CA ILE A 466 12.46 8.05 16.32
C ILE A 466 12.71 7.81 14.83
N SER A 467 13.49 8.67 14.17
CA SER A 467 13.89 8.50 12.77
C SER A 467 14.70 7.22 12.51
N LEU A 468 15.31 6.61 13.53
CA LEU A 468 15.97 5.33 13.40
C LEU A 468 15.00 4.19 13.01
N LEU A 469 13.72 4.36 13.36
CA LEU A 469 12.66 3.43 12.97
C LEU A 469 12.20 3.60 11.52
N GLU A 470 12.53 4.71 10.84
CA GLU A 470 12.18 4.91 9.42
C GLU A 470 12.81 3.84 8.52
N PRO A 471 12.11 3.45 7.43
CA PRO A 471 10.83 3.95 6.93
C PRO A 471 9.64 3.41 7.70
N PHE A 472 8.64 4.28 7.93
CA PHE A 472 7.35 3.89 8.52
C PHE A 472 6.40 3.37 7.43
N GLY A 473 5.51 2.46 7.83
CA GLY A 473 4.50 1.85 6.98
C GLY A 473 3.81 0.70 7.68
N GLU A 474 3.28 -0.25 6.92
CA GLU A 474 2.61 -1.43 7.47
C GLU A 474 3.57 -2.22 8.36
N SER A 475 3.08 -2.74 9.49
CA SER A 475 3.84 -3.44 10.55
C SER A 475 5.01 -2.65 11.15
N ASN A 476 5.19 -1.38 10.77
CA ASN A 476 6.15 -0.45 11.33
C ASN A 476 5.59 0.97 11.44
N SER A 477 4.50 1.12 12.18
CA SER A 477 3.83 2.40 12.38
C SER A 477 4.67 3.38 13.19
N MET A 478 4.53 4.68 12.87
CA MET A 478 5.11 5.75 13.67
C MET A 478 4.52 5.73 15.09
N PRO A 479 5.31 5.92 16.15
CA PRO A 479 4.82 5.93 17.52
C PRO A 479 3.65 6.89 17.74
N ILE A 480 2.65 6.43 18.46
CA ILE A 480 1.48 7.22 18.88
C ILE A 480 1.60 7.50 20.38
N VAL A 481 1.67 8.77 20.73
CA VAL A 481 1.84 9.20 22.12
C VAL A 481 0.58 9.88 22.64
N LEU A 482 0.34 9.75 23.93
CA LEU A 482 -0.68 10.48 24.70
C LEU A 482 0.03 11.56 25.50
N TYR A 483 -0.43 12.81 25.39
CA TYR A 483 0.00 13.89 26.24
C TYR A 483 -1.19 14.53 26.91
N LYS A 484 -1.20 14.56 28.24
CA LYS A 484 -2.33 15.03 29.07
C LYS A 484 -2.14 16.44 29.60
N ASN A 485 -3.25 17.06 29.98
CA ASN A 485 -3.33 18.33 30.72
C ASN A 485 -2.65 19.52 30.02
N LEU A 486 -2.59 19.52 28.70
CA LEU A 486 -2.04 20.62 27.91
C LEU A 486 -3.01 21.79 27.85
N LYS A 487 -2.51 23.01 28.06
CA LYS A 487 -3.31 24.23 27.93
C LYS A 487 -3.21 24.80 26.52
N ILE A 488 -4.34 25.08 25.88
CA ILE A 488 -4.39 25.76 24.59
C ILE A 488 -4.00 27.21 24.74
N ILE A 489 -2.97 27.66 24.03
CA ILE A 489 -2.56 29.08 23.99
C ILE A 489 -2.81 29.73 22.61
N SER A 490 -2.97 28.91 21.56
CA SER A 490 -3.41 29.36 20.23
C SER A 490 -4.20 28.26 19.55
N ILE A 491 -5.29 28.66 18.90
CA ILE A 491 -6.14 27.79 18.09
C ILE A 491 -6.50 28.48 16.80
N ARG A 492 -6.32 27.86 15.67
CA ARG A 492 -6.70 28.36 14.35
C ARG A 492 -6.92 27.24 13.36
N THR A 493 -7.64 27.55 12.32
CA THR A 493 -7.82 26.65 11.17
C THR A 493 -6.86 27.00 10.03
N LEU A 494 -6.58 26.01 9.18
CA LEU A 494 -5.78 26.14 7.96
C LEU A 494 -6.60 25.59 6.78
N SER A 495 -6.21 25.99 5.54
CA SER A 495 -6.83 25.51 4.30
C SER A 495 -8.36 25.64 4.32
N GLU A 496 -8.85 26.88 4.43
CA GLU A 496 -10.28 27.23 4.41
C GLU A 496 -11.11 26.49 5.49
N GLY A 497 -10.55 26.33 6.68
CA GLY A 497 -11.25 25.67 7.79
C GLY A 497 -11.06 24.15 7.87
N LYS A 498 -10.36 23.53 6.94
CA LYS A 498 -10.26 22.07 6.85
C LYS A 498 -9.37 21.44 7.94
N HIS A 499 -8.29 22.09 8.32
CA HIS A 499 -7.31 21.56 9.27
C HIS A 499 -7.22 22.40 10.53
N LEU A 500 -6.87 21.77 11.64
CA LEU A 500 -6.65 22.41 12.93
C LEU A 500 -5.15 22.67 13.15
N LYS A 501 -4.78 23.85 13.62
CA LYS A 501 -3.44 24.16 14.14
C LYS A 501 -3.57 24.68 15.57
N LEU A 502 -2.87 24.04 16.50
CA LEU A 502 -2.79 24.45 17.90
C LEU A 502 -1.37 24.81 18.27
N VAL A 503 -1.23 25.70 19.25
CA VAL A 503 -0.05 25.82 20.11
C VAL A 503 -0.50 25.51 21.52
N LEU A 504 0.16 24.53 22.12
CA LEU A 504 -0.14 24.00 23.44
C LEU A 504 1.03 24.27 24.37
N ILE A 505 0.77 24.30 25.69
CA ILE A 505 1.81 24.51 26.69
C ILE A 505 1.65 23.55 27.87
N ASP A 506 2.77 23.01 28.34
CA ASP A 506 2.92 22.31 29.60
C ASP A 506 4.11 22.93 30.37
N GLY A 507 3.82 23.67 31.46
CA GLY A 507 4.82 24.48 32.16
C GLY A 507 5.44 25.52 31.25
N ASN A 508 6.72 25.35 30.92
CA ASN A 508 7.46 26.23 29.99
C ASN A 508 7.64 25.64 28.59
N ASN A 509 7.14 24.43 28.33
CA ASN A 509 7.34 23.74 27.06
C ASN A 509 6.20 24.05 26.09
N TYR A 510 6.54 24.58 24.93
CA TYR A 510 5.62 24.84 23.84
C TYR A 510 5.59 23.66 22.88
N ILE A 511 4.40 23.23 22.48
CA ILE A 511 4.18 22.11 21.59
C ILE A 511 3.25 22.55 20.47
N ASP A 512 3.75 22.44 19.26
CA ASP A 512 2.92 22.64 18.08
C ASP A 512 2.07 21.39 17.84
N ALA A 513 0.79 21.55 17.53
CA ALA A 513 -0.05 20.42 17.11
C ALA A 513 -0.80 20.75 15.82
N ILE A 514 -0.89 19.77 14.92
CA ILE A 514 -1.63 19.87 13.67
C ILE A 514 -2.60 18.70 13.53
N GLY A 515 -3.88 19.01 13.30
CA GLY A 515 -4.94 18.02 13.05
C GLY A 515 -5.45 18.12 11.62
N PHE A 516 -5.09 17.15 10.79
CA PHE A 516 -5.59 17.09 9.41
C PHE A 516 -7.07 16.69 9.41
N SER A 517 -7.89 17.43 8.66
CA SER A 517 -9.35 17.26 8.59
C SER A 517 -10.08 17.34 9.95
N MET A 518 -9.51 18.14 10.88
CA MET A 518 -10.04 18.34 12.24
C MET A 518 -10.40 19.81 12.50
N GLY A 519 -10.65 20.59 11.45
CA GLY A 519 -10.89 22.02 11.58
C GLY A 519 -12.14 22.39 12.39
N ASP A 520 -13.15 21.52 12.38
CA ASP A 520 -14.38 21.63 13.17
C ASP A 520 -14.13 21.68 14.70
N LEU A 521 -13.02 21.10 15.16
CA LEU A 521 -12.65 21.18 16.57
C LEU A 521 -12.31 22.60 17.04
N ALA A 522 -11.99 23.51 16.10
CA ALA A 522 -11.76 24.92 16.45
C ALA A 522 -13.04 25.64 16.97
N GLU A 523 -14.22 25.10 16.66
CA GLU A 523 -15.49 25.61 17.19
C GLU A 523 -15.81 25.03 18.58
N LYS A 524 -15.22 23.88 18.90
CA LYS A 524 -15.48 23.14 20.15
C LYS A 524 -14.59 23.60 21.31
N TYR A 525 -13.38 24.05 21.03
CA TYR A 525 -12.36 24.40 22.01
C TYR A 525 -11.96 25.87 21.90
N GLN A 526 -11.48 26.45 23.00
CA GLN A 526 -11.04 27.84 23.08
C GLN A 526 -9.68 27.98 23.78
N ILE A 527 -9.06 29.14 23.62
CA ILE A 527 -7.81 29.47 24.32
C ILE A 527 -8.05 29.41 25.83
N GLY A 528 -7.19 28.72 26.53
CA GLY A 528 -7.27 28.50 27.97
C GLY A 528 -7.78 27.11 28.38
N ASP A 529 -8.46 26.41 27.47
CA ASP A 529 -8.94 25.06 27.75
C ASP A 529 -7.76 24.10 27.99
N LYS A 530 -8.00 23.11 28.86
CA LYS A 530 -7.09 22.01 29.08
C LYS A 530 -7.53 20.78 28.28
N VAL A 531 -6.61 20.22 27.53
CA VAL A 531 -6.88 19.08 26.65
C VAL A 531 -5.85 17.97 26.80
N ASP A 532 -6.33 16.75 26.59
CA ASP A 532 -5.48 15.60 26.34
C ASP A 532 -5.43 15.38 24.82
N ILE A 533 -4.26 15.12 24.29
CA ILE A 533 -4.05 14.87 22.87
C ILE A 533 -3.37 13.53 22.62
N VAL A 534 -3.73 12.89 21.51
CA VAL A 534 -3.07 11.68 21.02
C VAL A 534 -2.61 11.91 19.60
N GLY A 535 -1.36 11.56 19.31
CA GLY A 535 -0.81 11.74 17.97
C GLY A 535 0.62 11.26 17.80
N ASN A 536 1.14 11.46 16.59
CA ASN A 536 2.53 11.15 16.27
C ASN A 536 3.42 12.35 16.59
N ILE A 537 4.48 12.12 17.36
CA ILE A 537 5.44 13.16 17.74
C ILE A 537 6.59 13.23 16.73
N SER A 538 7.00 14.45 16.39
CA SER A 538 8.10 14.72 15.45
C SER A 538 8.78 16.05 15.77
N VAL A 539 9.93 16.31 15.16
CA VAL A 539 10.58 17.62 15.17
C VAL A 539 10.23 18.35 13.87
N ASN A 540 9.60 19.50 14.00
CA ASN A 540 9.37 20.41 12.88
C ASN A 540 10.55 21.37 12.74
N ARG A 541 11.19 21.36 11.56
CA ARG A 541 12.33 22.24 11.22
C ARG A 541 11.93 23.25 10.17
N TYR A 542 11.79 24.49 10.57
CA TYR A 542 11.42 25.59 9.67
C TYR A 542 12.25 26.84 9.94
N LYS A 543 12.97 27.35 8.95
CA LYS A 543 13.79 28.57 9.03
C LYS A 543 14.74 28.57 10.25
N ASP A 544 15.54 27.54 10.40
CA ASP A 544 16.50 27.33 11.50
C ASP A 544 15.88 27.24 12.91
N LEU A 545 14.57 27.18 13.01
CA LEU A 545 13.86 26.87 14.25
C LEU A 545 13.49 25.41 14.30
N GLU A 546 13.75 24.81 15.45
CA GLU A 546 13.37 23.42 15.75
C GLU A 546 12.32 23.42 16.85
N ASN A 547 11.14 22.89 16.55
CA ASN A 547 10.03 22.79 17.49
C ASN A 547 9.48 21.36 17.52
N VAL A 548 9.06 20.93 18.70
CA VAL A 548 8.30 19.69 18.82
C VAL A 548 6.92 19.89 18.21
N GLN A 549 6.52 18.97 17.36
CA GLN A 549 5.20 18.96 16.73
C GLN A 549 4.51 17.61 16.92
N ILE A 550 3.22 17.63 17.26
CA ILE A 550 2.38 16.45 17.30
C ILE A 550 1.36 16.53 16.15
N THR A 551 1.38 15.49 15.30
CA THR A 551 0.31 15.30 14.32
C THR A 551 -0.83 14.57 15.00
N LEU A 552 -1.94 15.28 15.24
CA LEU A 552 -3.08 14.79 16.01
C LEU A 552 -3.76 13.61 15.30
N LYS A 553 -4.10 12.59 16.09
CA LYS A 553 -5.01 11.50 15.75
C LYS A 553 -6.36 11.65 16.45
N ASP A 554 -6.35 12.26 17.63
CA ASP A 554 -7.54 12.58 18.41
C ASP A 554 -7.23 13.60 19.53
N MET A 555 -8.27 14.25 20.06
CA MET A 555 -8.17 15.23 21.14
C MET A 555 -9.47 15.21 21.97
N ARG A 556 -9.33 15.35 23.28
CA ARG A 556 -10.46 15.50 24.20
C ARG A 556 -10.17 16.50 25.32
N THR A 557 -11.20 16.99 25.99
CA THR A 557 -11.05 17.79 27.20
C THR A 557 -10.36 16.97 28.29
N SER A 558 -9.37 17.53 28.98
CA SER A 558 -8.74 16.88 30.13
C SER A 558 -9.76 16.70 31.26
N ILE A 559 -9.74 15.52 31.88
CA ILE A 559 -10.62 15.17 32.99
C ILE A 559 -9.93 15.47 34.30
#